data_6dde1b7a0b66775e9a83899fb294d783
#
_entry.id   6dde1b7a0b66775e9a83899fb294d783
#
_cell.length_a   1.000
_cell.length_b   1.000
_cell.length_c   1.000
_cell.angle_alpha   90.00
_cell.angle_beta   90.00
_cell.angle_gamma   90.00
#
_symmetry.space_group_name_H-M   'P 1'
#
loop_
_entity.id
_entity.type
_entity.pdbx_description
1 polymer ?
#
loop_
_entity_poly.entity_id
_entity_poly.type
_entity_poly.pdbx_seq_one_letter_code
_entity_poly.pdbx_strand_id
1 'polypeptide(L)'
;MVPRPRKTGSKDLPPNLYRKTDKRNGKTYYTYRDPVSGRMFGLGQDKEAAIIEAVSANHAEVLKPTLRARLAEPPKDKGKTFSEWLVEYHVIYAAKGLSVHSTNLYKSRIKTIEAALGEKYLREIRTMDVASFLSTFTKAGKAPMSKALRSMIRDVFIEAIAAGWCDHNPVDATKAARSKVKRSRLSLELWKAAYEATDRPWLKRAMELALITGQRRDDIRSMLFKDVEDGFLYVIQSKTGMRLRLSTALRLDAIDLDLATVLKRCRDKVLSKHLVHHSKTVAVAKAGSPIKLDTLTLQFAKARDAGAAALGIDLGEHPPSFHEMRSLAARLHAAEGRDAQKLLGHRTAAMTEMYKDGRGTDWIDVA
;
A
#
# COMPACT_ATOMS: atom_id res chain seq x y z
N MET A 1 -47.43 19.25 30.79
CA MET A 1 -48.27 20.38 31.26
C MET A 1 -49.33 20.66 30.22
N VAL A 2 -50.63 20.68 30.60
CA VAL A 2 -51.69 21.02 29.66
C VAL A 2 -51.63 22.55 29.40
N PRO A 3 -51.59 22.97 28.11
CA PRO A 3 -51.53 24.40 27.79
C PRO A 3 -52.72 25.15 28.33
N ARG A 4 -52.51 26.32 28.99
CA ARG A 4 -53.59 27.17 29.42
C ARG A 4 -54.49 27.59 28.24
N PRO A 5 -55.83 27.61 28.39
CA PRO A 5 -56.74 28.05 27.33
C PRO A 5 -56.42 29.47 26.90
N ARG A 6 -56.42 29.72 25.60
CA ARG A 6 -56.11 31.04 25.00
C ARG A 6 -57.20 32.05 25.29
N LYS A 7 -56.80 33.29 25.56
CA LYS A 7 -57.73 34.39 25.66
C LYS A 7 -58.46 34.60 24.33
N THR A 8 -59.77 35.05 24.43
CA THR A 8 -60.65 35.17 23.28
C THR A 8 -60.13 35.98 22.11
N GLY A 9 -59.15 36.83 22.31
CA GLY A 9 -58.57 37.69 21.29
C GLY A 9 -57.28 37.11 20.57
N SER A 10 -56.86 35.85 20.82
CA SER A 10 -55.67 35.26 20.24
C SER A 10 -55.90 33.87 19.61
N LYS A 11 -57.16 33.55 19.33
CA LYS A 11 -57.57 32.27 18.73
C LYS A 11 -57.19 32.15 17.29
N ASP A 12 -56.88 33.26 16.62
CA ASP A 12 -56.48 33.41 15.23
C ASP A 12 -54.96 33.27 15.00
N LEU A 13 -54.20 33.05 16.07
CA LEU A 13 -52.73 32.89 15.95
C LEU A 13 -52.32 31.43 16.13
N PRO A 14 -51.26 30.96 15.41
CA PRO A 14 -50.73 29.60 15.56
C PRO A 14 -50.18 29.36 16.98
N PRO A 15 -49.94 28.10 17.39
CA PRO A 15 -49.30 27.76 18.65
C PRO A 15 -48.00 28.54 18.87
N ASN A 16 -47.73 28.91 20.14
CA ASN A 16 -46.53 29.60 20.59
C ASN A 16 -46.33 31.04 20.04
N LEU A 17 -47.26 31.57 19.22
CA LEU A 17 -47.27 32.95 18.78
C LEU A 17 -48.23 33.79 19.69
N TYR A 18 -47.72 34.90 20.19
CA TYR A 18 -48.41 35.84 21.07
C TYR A 18 -48.44 37.23 20.45
N ARG A 19 -49.48 38.01 20.75
CA ARG A 19 -49.55 39.42 20.39
C ARG A 19 -49.59 40.28 21.61
N LYS A 20 -48.97 41.45 21.55
CA LYS A 20 -49.05 42.51 22.60
C LYS A 20 -49.21 43.86 21.93
N THR A 21 -50.28 44.56 22.26
CA THR A 21 -50.46 45.93 21.79
C THR A 21 -49.83 46.88 22.82
N ASP A 22 -48.92 47.75 22.32
CA ASP A 22 -48.31 48.79 23.14
C ASP A 22 -49.32 49.95 23.34
N LYS A 23 -49.71 50.18 24.58
CA LYS A 23 -50.71 51.24 24.95
C LYS A 23 -50.22 52.65 24.67
N ARG A 24 -48.93 52.88 24.49
CA ARG A 24 -48.34 54.21 24.25
C ARG A 24 -48.48 54.68 22.81
N ASN A 25 -48.35 53.74 21.87
CA ASN A 25 -48.32 54.03 20.44
C ASN A 25 -49.42 53.32 19.63
N GLY A 26 -50.26 52.50 20.28
CA GLY A 26 -51.35 51.74 19.64
C GLY A 26 -50.88 50.59 18.74
N LYS A 27 -49.58 50.34 18.60
CA LYS A 27 -49.03 49.34 17.70
C LYS A 27 -49.03 47.94 18.29
N THR A 28 -49.35 46.95 17.49
CA THR A 28 -49.39 45.55 17.91
C THR A 28 -48.08 44.83 17.45
N TYR A 29 -47.44 44.19 18.40
CA TYR A 29 -46.21 43.42 18.20
C TYR A 29 -46.46 41.92 18.37
N TYR A 30 -45.85 41.09 17.54
CA TYR A 30 -45.92 39.64 17.57
C TYR A 30 -44.64 39.06 18.15
N THR A 31 -44.78 38.04 19.02
CA THR A 31 -43.65 37.43 19.72
C THR A 31 -43.86 35.91 19.73
N TYR A 32 -42.89 35.19 19.30
CA TYR A 32 -42.89 33.73 19.37
C TYR A 32 -42.16 33.25 20.63
N ARG A 33 -42.74 32.30 21.33
CA ARG A 33 -42.10 31.62 22.45
C ARG A 33 -41.66 30.25 22.03
N ASP A 34 -40.36 29.99 22.07
CA ASP A 34 -39.79 28.67 21.81
C ASP A 34 -40.27 27.68 22.89
N PRO A 35 -40.99 26.60 22.54
CA PRO A 35 -41.51 25.64 23.49
C PRO A 35 -40.41 24.85 24.22
N VAL A 36 -39.19 24.73 23.65
CA VAL A 36 -38.06 23.97 24.23
C VAL A 36 -37.29 24.85 25.21
N SER A 37 -36.76 25.98 24.76
CA SER A 37 -35.92 26.86 25.60
C SER A 37 -36.70 27.87 26.43
N GLY A 38 -38.00 28.07 26.16
CA GLY A 38 -38.87 29.08 26.81
C GLY A 38 -38.55 30.53 26.43
N ARG A 39 -37.57 30.76 25.55
CA ARG A 39 -37.14 32.11 25.10
C ARG A 39 -38.21 32.77 24.23
N MET A 40 -38.28 34.09 24.32
CA MET A 40 -39.20 34.91 23.53
C MET A 40 -38.43 35.59 22.37
N PHE A 41 -39.00 35.49 21.18
CA PHE A 41 -38.43 36.09 19.95
C PHE A 41 -39.44 37.07 19.36
N GLY A 42 -39.03 38.34 19.17
CA GLY A 42 -39.88 39.35 18.53
C GLY A 42 -39.93 39.15 17.02
N LEU A 43 -41.15 39.07 16.46
CA LEU A 43 -41.40 38.87 15.02
C LEU A 43 -41.95 40.15 14.34
N GLY A 44 -41.83 41.31 14.99
CA GLY A 44 -42.25 42.57 14.41
C GLY A 44 -43.75 42.87 14.53
N GLN A 45 -44.28 43.70 13.61
CA GLN A 45 -45.66 44.20 13.63
C GLN A 45 -46.54 43.55 12.55
N ASP A 46 -45.94 42.90 11.56
CA ASP A 46 -46.67 42.24 10.48
C ASP A 46 -47.24 40.90 10.96
N LYS A 47 -48.59 40.79 10.92
CA LYS A 47 -49.32 39.62 11.40
C LYS A 47 -49.10 38.40 10.52
N GLU A 48 -49.10 38.58 9.18
CA GLU A 48 -49.01 37.47 8.26
C GLU A 48 -47.58 36.89 8.25
N ALA A 49 -46.59 37.76 8.21
CA ALA A 49 -45.19 37.35 8.33
C ALA A 49 -44.91 36.60 9.65
N ALA A 50 -45.44 37.12 10.78
CA ALA A 50 -45.30 36.48 12.08
C ALA A 50 -46.01 35.11 12.17
N ILE A 51 -47.14 34.93 11.49
CA ILE A 51 -47.85 33.65 11.42
C ILE A 51 -47.03 32.66 10.62
N ILE A 52 -46.52 33.02 9.44
CA ILE A 52 -45.71 32.16 8.59
C ILE A 52 -44.46 31.69 9.35
N GLU A 53 -43.77 32.61 10.02
CA GLU A 53 -42.56 32.29 10.78
C GLU A 53 -42.84 31.39 11.99
N ALA A 54 -43.95 31.64 12.72
CA ALA A 54 -44.36 30.80 13.83
C ALA A 54 -44.84 29.41 13.41
N VAL A 55 -45.53 29.28 12.26
CA VAL A 55 -45.92 28.00 11.69
C VAL A 55 -44.67 27.21 11.26
N SER A 56 -43.75 27.86 10.56
CA SER A 56 -42.46 27.28 10.19
C SER A 56 -41.68 26.80 11.42
N ALA A 57 -41.61 27.60 12.49
CA ALA A 57 -40.89 27.23 13.72
C ALA A 57 -41.58 26.08 14.48
N ASN A 58 -42.92 26.00 14.49
CA ASN A 58 -43.64 24.89 15.09
C ASN A 58 -43.51 23.56 14.33
N HIS A 59 -43.25 23.63 13.05
CA HIS A 59 -43.00 22.45 12.22
C HIS A 59 -41.51 22.10 12.11
N ALA A 60 -40.62 22.88 12.70
CA ALA A 60 -39.16 22.73 12.57
C ALA A 60 -38.56 21.58 13.37
N GLU A 61 -39.35 20.66 13.93
CA GLU A 61 -38.82 19.34 14.32
C GLU A 61 -38.36 18.49 13.12
N VAL A 62 -38.65 18.93 11.91
CA VAL A 62 -38.35 18.17 10.67
C VAL A 62 -37.41 18.91 9.71
N LEU A 63 -37.08 20.18 9.90
CA LEU A 63 -36.30 20.98 8.96
C LEU A 63 -35.01 21.53 9.58
N LYS A 64 -33.96 21.51 8.77
CA LYS A 64 -32.59 21.95 9.05
C LYS A 64 -32.48 23.15 9.99
N PRO A 65 -31.53 23.15 10.95
CA PRO A 65 -31.39 24.21 11.94
C PRO A 65 -31.29 25.58 11.25
N THR A 66 -32.04 26.58 11.79
CA THR A 66 -32.01 27.97 11.29
C THR A 66 -30.59 28.51 11.34
N LEU A 67 -30.25 29.52 10.51
CA LEU A 67 -28.94 30.19 10.55
C LEU A 67 -28.56 30.59 11.99
N ARG A 68 -29.52 31.04 12.79
CA ARG A 68 -29.32 31.41 14.19
C ARG A 68 -29.02 30.23 15.12
N ALA A 69 -29.64 29.08 14.88
CA ALA A 69 -29.33 27.84 15.61
C ALA A 69 -27.92 27.32 15.19
N ARG A 70 -27.56 27.44 13.91
CA ARG A 70 -26.22 27.13 13.43
C ARG A 70 -25.13 28.06 13.98
N LEU A 71 -25.45 29.32 14.21
CA LEU A 71 -24.54 30.30 14.83
C LEU A 71 -24.49 30.17 16.36
N ALA A 72 -25.50 29.55 16.98
CA ALA A 72 -25.56 29.27 18.43
C ALA A 72 -24.97 27.87 18.77
N GLU A 73 -24.76 26.99 17.79
CA GLU A 73 -24.00 25.76 18.01
C GLU A 73 -22.56 26.17 18.36
N PRO A 74 -21.95 25.63 19.44
CA PRO A 74 -20.52 25.77 19.64
C PRO A 74 -19.82 25.25 18.40
N PRO A 75 -18.70 25.84 18.00
CA PRO A 75 -17.97 25.34 16.86
C PRO A 75 -17.78 23.84 17.04
N LYS A 76 -18.28 23.03 16.10
CA LYS A 76 -18.09 21.58 16.15
C LYS A 76 -16.60 21.38 16.25
N ASP A 77 -16.16 20.67 17.27
CA ASP A 77 -14.77 20.25 17.36
C ASP A 77 -14.43 19.55 16.05
N LYS A 78 -13.64 20.20 15.23
CA LYS A 78 -13.26 19.67 13.92
C LYS A 78 -12.35 18.45 14.05
N GLY A 79 -11.93 18.15 15.28
CA GLY A 79 -10.97 17.09 15.55
C GLY A 79 -9.59 17.45 15.03
N LYS A 80 -8.78 16.46 14.78
CA LYS A 80 -7.41 16.62 14.27
C LYS A 80 -7.36 16.79 12.76
N THR A 81 -6.40 17.57 12.30
CA THR A 81 -5.96 17.54 10.91
C THR A 81 -5.26 16.20 10.60
N PHE A 82 -5.14 15.89 9.33
CA PHE A 82 -4.42 14.67 8.91
C PHE A 82 -2.94 14.70 9.37
N SER A 83 -2.25 15.85 9.28
CA SER A 83 -0.88 16.01 9.76
C SER A 83 -0.75 15.83 11.28
N GLU A 84 -1.68 16.40 12.07
CA GLU A 84 -1.68 16.21 13.52
C GLU A 84 -1.89 14.73 13.91
N TRP A 85 -2.77 14.02 13.20
CA TRP A 85 -2.97 12.59 13.40
C TRP A 85 -1.75 11.77 13.01
N LEU A 86 -1.03 12.15 11.96
CA LEU A 86 0.17 11.43 11.54
C LEU A 86 1.25 11.38 12.62
N VAL A 87 1.33 12.36 13.52
CA VAL A 87 2.27 12.33 14.66
C VAL A 87 2.04 11.09 15.52
N GLU A 88 0.78 10.80 15.86
CA GLU A 88 0.40 9.62 16.65
C GLU A 88 0.53 8.33 15.82
N TYR A 89 0.06 8.36 14.58
CA TYR A 89 0.16 7.22 13.69
C TYR A 89 1.62 6.78 13.44
N HIS A 90 2.59 7.69 13.44
CA HIS A 90 4.01 7.34 13.36
C HIS A 90 4.45 6.43 14.50
N VAL A 91 3.96 6.66 15.72
CA VAL A 91 4.26 5.82 16.89
C VAL A 91 3.66 4.43 16.70
N ILE A 92 2.39 4.36 16.28
CA ILE A 92 1.69 3.09 15.99
C ILE A 92 2.44 2.31 14.90
N TYR A 93 2.83 2.99 13.83
CA TYR A 93 3.54 2.36 12.72
C TYR A 93 4.94 1.85 13.12
N ALA A 94 5.67 2.60 13.94
CA ALA A 94 6.99 2.21 14.43
C ALA A 94 6.92 0.95 15.31
N ALA A 95 5.86 0.80 16.10
CA ALA A 95 5.63 -0.39 16.93
C ALA A 95 5.44 -1.69 16.12
N LYS A 96 5.13 -1.60 14.82
CA LYS A 96 5.02 -2.78 13.92
C LYS A 96 6.36 -3.48 13.65
N GLY A 97 7.51 -2.95 14.09
CA GLY A 97 8.85 -3.58 14.00
C GLY A 97 9.31 -3.90 12.58
N LEU A 98 9.01 -3.04 11.61
CA LEU A 98 9.28 -3.29 10.21
C LEU A 98 10.76 -3.12 9.84
N SER A 99 11.17 -3.75 8.72
CA SER A 99 12.52 -3.60 8.19
C SER A 99 12.85 -2.14 7.81
N VAL A 100 14.13 -1.77 7.84
CA VAL A 100 14.63 -0.44 7.45
C VAL A 100 14.11 -0.04 6.04
N HIS A 101 14.10 -0.99 5.10
CA HIS A 101 13.58 -0.74 3.75
C HIS A 101 12.08 -0.40 3.76
N SER A 102 11.27 -1.15 4.50
CA SER A 102 9.84 -0.89 4.65
C SER A 102 9.58 0.46 5.32
N THR A 103 10.37 0.80 6.34
CA THR A 103 10.29 2.09 7.03
C THR A 103 10.65 3.27 6.11
N ASN A 104 11.66 3.13 5.27
CA ASN A 104 12.02 4.18 4.31
C ASN A 104 10.94 4.37 3.22
N LEU A 105 10.35 3.29 2.74
CA LEU A 105 9.20 3.36 1.82
C LEU A 105 7.99 4.02 2.48
N TYR A 106 7.72 3.70 3.74
CA TYR A 106 6.68 4.35 4.53
C TYR A 106 6.91 5.86 4.61
N LYS A 107 8.10 6.30 5.06
CA LYS A 107 8.44 7.72 5.19
C LYS A 107 8.25 8.49 3.88
N SER A 108 8.68 7.90 2.76
CA SER A 108 8.52 8.53 1.45
C SER A 108 7.05 8.66 1.03
N ARG A 109 6.25 7.62 1.25
CA ARG A 109 4.83 7.61 0.87
C ARG A 109 4.01 8.52 1.76
N ILE A 110 4.23 8.48 3.08
CA ILE A 110 3.48 9.31 4.00
C ILE A 110 3.72 10.80 3.75
N LYS A 111 4.96 11.20 3.47
CA LYS A 111 5.29 12.57 3.05
C LYS A 111 4.51 13.00 1.80
N THR A 112 4.33 12.09 0.84
CA THR A 112 3.56 12.35 -0.38
C THR A 112 2.06 12.53 -0.09
N ILE A 113 1.51 11.74 0.84
CA ILE A 113 0.11 11.83 1.27
C ILE A 113 -0.13 13.10 2.09
N GLU A 114 0.76 13.39 3.02
CA GLU A 114 0.73 14.56 3.90
C GLU A 114 0.73 15.86 3.10
N ALA A 115 1.57 15.97 2.07
CA ALA A 115 1.60 17.13 1.19
C ALA A 115 0.27 17.40 0.47
N ALA A 116 -0.60 16.39 0.31
CA ALA A 116 -1.88 16.53 -0.37
C ALA A 116 -3.08 16.64 0.58
N LEU A 117 -3.02 16.03 1.74
CA LEU A 117 -4.15 15.89 2.66
C LEU A 117 -3.87 16.47 4.07
N GLY A 118 -2.64 16.86 4.36
CA GLY A 118 -2.17 17.23 5.70
C GLY A 118 -3.00 18.32 6.39
N GLU A 119 -3.35 19.37 5.67
CA GLU A 119 -4.11 20.51 6.17
C GLU A 119 -5.61 20.24 6.39
N LYS A 120 -6.11 19.11 5.85
CA LYS A 120 -7.53 18.78 5.98
C LYS A 120 -7.82 18.10 7.31
N TYR A 121 -8.95 18.42 7.92
CA TYR A 121 -9.44 17.69 9.08
C TYR A 121 -9.86 16.27 8.69
N LEU A 122 -9.54 15.27 9.51
CA LEU A 122 -9.85 13.87 9.24
C LEU A 122 -11.33 13.63 8.89
N ARG A 123 -12.24 14.28 9.62
CA ARG A 123 -13.70 14.20 9.39
C ARG A 123 -14.16 14.87 8.10
N GLU A 124 -13.38 15.78 7.54
CA GLU A 124 -13.70 16.52 6.33
C GLU A 124 -13.12 15.87 5.06
N ILE A 125 -12.17 14.93 5.20
CA ILE A 125 -11.61 14.20 4.04
C ILE A 125 -12.66 13.23 3.49
N ARG A 126 -13.08 13.49 2.25
CA ARG A 126 -14.10 12.72 1.54
C ARG A 126 -13.48 11.75 0.54
N THR A 127 -14.24 10.75 0.13
CA THR A 127 -13.85 9.80 -0.93
C THR A 127 -13.36 10.51 -2.20
N MET A 128 -13.96 11.65 -2.56
CA MET A 128 -13.56 12.44 -3.72
C MET A 128 -12.13 13.00 -3.57
N ASP A 129 -11.74 13.45 -2.39
CA ASP A 129 -10.39 13.97 -2.14
C ASP A 129 -9.34 12.89 -2.34
N VAL A 130 -9.59 11.70 -1.77
CA VAL A 130 -8.71 10.53 -1.92
C VAL A 130 -8.68 10.08 -3.37
N ALA A 131 -9.83 9.96 -4.03
CA ALA A 131 -9.91 9.52 -5.43
C ALA A 131 -9.18 10.49 -6.37
N SER A 132 -9.34 11.79 -6.19
CA SER A 132 -8.65 12.82 -6.95
C SER A 132 -7.12 12.73 -6.77
N PHE A 133 -6.65 12.62 -5.53
CA PHE A 133 -5.24 12.43 -5.22
C PHE A 133 -4.67 11.17 -5.89
N LEU A 134 -5.33 10.02 -5.76
CA LEU A 134 -4.88 8.77 -6.34
C LEU A 134 -4.89 8.81 -7.89
N SER A 135 -5.82 9.55 -8.49
CA SER A 135 -5.93 9.68 -9.94
C SER A 135 -4.74 10.39 -10.57
N THR A 136 -4.08 11.30 -9.85
CA THR A 136 -2.86 11.98 -10.35
C THR A 136 -1.77 10.97 -10.69
N PHE A 137 -1.58 9.96 -9.83
CA PHE A 137 -0.60 8.89 -10.06
C PHE A 137 -1.03 7.94 -11.18
N THR A 138 -2.32 7.62 -11.25
CA THR A 138 -2.84 6.74 -12.31
C THR A 138 -2.72 7.38 -13.68
N LYS A 139 -3.08 8.66 -13.80
CA LYS A 139 -2.92 9.45 -15.04
C LYS A 139 -1.45 9.58 -15.46
N ALA A 140 -0.52 9.67 -14.50
CA ALA A 140 0.92 9.68 -14.75
C ALA A 140 1.51 8.28 -15.05
N GLY A 141 0.69 7.24 -15.27
CA GLY A 141 1.16 5.88 -15.54
C GLY A 141 1.75 5.14 -14.33
N LYS A 142 1.66 5.72 -13.13
CA LYS A 142 2.22 5.19 -11.87
C LYS A 142 1.18 4.40 -11.06
N ALA A 143 0.42 3.51 -11.72
CA ALA A 143 -0.63 2.70 -11.08
C ALA A 143 -0.15 1.89 -9.84
N PRO A 144 1.05 1.28 -9.81
CA PRO A 144 1.56 0.61 -8.61
C PRO A 144 1.72 1.56 -7.42
N MET A 145 2.16 2.81 -7.66
CA MET A 145 2.29 3.83 -6.61
C MET A 145 0.91 4.25 -6.09
N SER A 146 -0.05 4.51 -6.99
CA SER A 146 -1.44 4.78 -6.62
C SER A 146 -2.01 3.69 -5.71
N LYS A 147 -1.81 2.41 -6.07
CA LYS A 147 -2.25 1.27 -5.25
C LYS A 147 -1.59 1.26 -3.86
N ALA A 148 -0.30 1.55 -3.79
CA ALA A 148 0.45 1.56 -2.53
C ALA A 148 0.03 2.74 -1.62
N LEU A 149 -0.19 3.93 -2.19
CA LEU A 149 -0.69 5.10 -1.46
C LEU A 149 -2.11 4.85 -0.95
N ARG A 150 -3.00 4.27 -1.79
CA ARG A 150 -4.34 3.87 -1.37
C ARG A 150 -4.33 2.95 -0.15
N SER A 151 -3.48 1.91 -0.18
CA SER A 151 -3.36 0.98 0.94
C SER A 151 -2.88 1.68 2.22
N MET A 152 -1.96 2.63 2.09
CA MET A 152 -1.44 3.38 3.23
C MET A 152 -2.46 4.35 3.81
N ILE A 153 -3.18 5.12 2.97
CA ILE A 153 -4.24 6.00 3.45
C ILE A 153 -5.32 5.18 4.18
N ARG A 154 -5.66 4.01 3.63
CA ARG A 154 -6.63 3.11 4.25
C ARG A 154 -6.20 2.67 5.65
N ASP A 155 -4.93 2.29 5.84
CA ASP A 155 -4.38 1.90 7.14
C ASP A 155 -4.39 3.08 8.13
N VAL A 156 -3.99 4.28 7.70
CA VAL A 156 -4.04 5.52 8.50
C VAL A 156 -5.45 5.80 9.02
N PHE A 157 -6.47 5.65 8.16
CA PHE A 157 -7.87 5.89 8.56
C PHE A 157 -8.44 4.77 9.43
N ILE A 158 -8.03 3.52 9.25
CA ILE A 158 -8.42 2.42 10.16
C ILE A 158 -7.96 2.73 11.59
N GLU A 159 -6.72 3.15 11.77
CA GLU A 159 -6.19 3.53 13.09
C GLU A 159 -6.86 4.81 13.62
N ALA A 160 -7.18 5.78 12.75
CA ALA A 160 -7.89 7.00 13.15
C ALA A 160 -9.31 6.72 13.64
N ILE A 161 -10.02 5.77 13.01
CA ILE A 161 -11.33 5.30 13.46
C ILE A 161 -11.22 4.62 14.82
N ALA A 162 -10.25 3.73 14.99
CA ALA A 162 -9.99 3.05 16.26
C ALA A 162 -9.67 4.03 17.40
N ALA A 163 -9.03 5.16 17.08
CA ALA A 163 -8.75 6.25 18.02
C ALA A 163 -9.91 7.26 18.20
N GLY A 164 -11.05 7.09 17.52
CA GLY A 164 -12.24 7.95 17.63
C GLY A 164 -12.16 9.30 16.91
N TRP A 165 -11.17 9.50 16.02
CA TRP A 165 -10.98 10.76 15.31
C TRP A 165 -11.87 10.92 14.07
N CYS A 166 -12.40 9.82 13.52
CA CYS A 166 -13.37 9.83 12.44
C CYS A 166 -14.23 8.56 12.48
N ASP A 167 -15.40 8.60 11.81
CA ASP A 167 -16.40 7.53 11.88
C ASP A 167 -16.38 6.60 10.65
N HIS A 168 -15.69 6.99 9.57
CA HIS A 168 -15.65 6.22 8.34
C HIS A 168 -14.32 6.39 7.62
N ASN A 169 -14.00 5.39 6.77
CA ASN A 169 -12.79 5.41 5.98
C ASN A 169 -13.09 5.89 4.54
N PRO A 170 -12.63 7.08 4.14
CA PRO A 170 -12.93 7.63 2.81
C PRO A 170 -12.32 6.83 1.66
N VAL A 171 -11.41 5.89 1.97
CA VAL A 171 -10.74 5.04 0.96
C VAL A 171 -11.61 3.87 0.53
N ASP A 172 -12.53 3.39 1.37
CA ASP A 172 -13.23 2.11 1.13
C ASP A 172 -14.06 2.13 -0.16
N ALA A 173 -14.71 3.24 -0.48
CA ALA A 173 -15.45 3.41 -1.73
C ALA A 173 -14.57 3.71 -2.96
N THR A 174 -13.23 3.84 -2.80
CA THR A 174 -12.32 4.04 -3.95
C THR A 174 -11.95 2.71 -4.60
N LYS A 175 -11.68 2.72 -5.91
CA LYS A 175 -11.18 1.54 -6.63
C LYS A 175 -9.65 1.53 -6.64
N ALA A 176 -9.07 0.36 -6.39
CA ALA A 176 -7.63 0.17 -6.55
C ALA A 176 -7.24 0.24 -8.04
N ALA A 177 -6.17 0.98 -8.35
CA ALA A 177 -5.65 1.05 -9.71
C ALA A 177 -5.23 -0.34 -10.20
N ARG A 178 -5.62 -0.70 -11.43
CA ARG A 178 -5.16 -1.93 -12.08
C ARG A 178 -3.74 -1.72 -12.59
N SER A 179 -2.82 -2.57 -12.19
CA SER A 179 -1.45 -2.56 -12.72
C SER A 179 -1.16 -3.89 -13.39
N LYS A 180 -0.72 -3.84 -14.66
CA LYS A 180 -0.15 -5.02 -15.33
C LYS A 180 1.32 -5.10 -14.99
N VAL A 181 1.84 -6.33 -14.86
CA VAL A 181 3.29 -6.55 -14.69
C VAL A 181 3.93 -6.32 -16.06
N LYS A 182 4.76 -5.28 -16.16
CA LYS A 182 5.38 -4.86 -17.43
C LYS A 182 6.67 -5.61 -17.75
N ARG A 183 7.37 -6.13 -16.72
CA ARG A 183 8.68 -6.77 -16.88
C ARG A 183 8.55 -8.08 -17.64
N SER A 184 9.43 -8.30 -18.64
CA SER A 184 9.52 -9.54 -19.39
C SER A 184 10.04 -10.70 -18.54
N ARG A 185 9.74 -11.93 -18.93
CA ARG A 185 10.28 -13.15 -18.31
C ARG A 185 11.71 -13.40 -18.79
N LEU A 186 12.52 -13.97 -17.91
CA LEU A 186 13.83 -14.49 -18.27
C LEU A 186 13.65 -15.87 -18.92
N SER A 187 14.13 -16.05 -20.16
CA SER A 187 14.22 -17.36 -20.82
C SER A 187 15.50 -18.10 -20.40
N LEU A 188 15.51 -19.42 -20.57
CA LEU A 188 16.72 -20.22 -20.34
C LEU A 188 17.83 -19.86 -21.33
N GLU A 189 17.47 -19.58 -22.57
CA GLU A 189 18.41 -19.15 -23.61
C GLU A 189 19.11 -17.84 -23.22
N LEU A 190 18.34 -16.82 -22.84
CA LEU A 190 18.91 -15.54 -22.37
C LEU A 190 19.71 -15.71 -21.07
N TRP A 191 19.31 -16.62 -20.18
CA TRP A 191 20.08 -16.94 -18.98
C TRP A 191 21.46 -17.53 -19.34
N LYS A 192 21.48 -18.49 -20.27
CA LYS A 192 22.75 -19.10 -20.76
C LYS A 192 23.63 -18.04 -21.41
N ALA A 193 23.10 -17.21 -22.29
CA ALA A 193 23.87 -16.14 -22.94
C ALA A 193 24.41 -15.12 -21.91
N ALA A 194 23.63 -14.72 -20.93
CA ALA A 194 24.08 -13.84 -19.85
C ALA A 194 25.14 -14.51 -18.96
N TYR A 195 25.05 -15.82 -18.73
CA TYR A 195 26.03 -16.59 -17.98
C TYR A 195 27.39 -16.64 -18.72
N GLU A 196 27.37 -16.82 -20.02
CA GLU A 196 28.62 -16.80 -20.83
C GLU A 196 29.19 -15.38 -20.99
N ALA A 197 28.35 -14.38 -21.08
CA ALA A 197 28.77 -12.98 -21.24
C ALA A 197 29.46 -12.38 -20.00
N THR A 198 29.50 -13.09 -18.87
CA THR A 198 30.19 -12.58 -17.68
C THR A 198 31.44 -13.38 -17.36
N ASP A 199 32.56 -12.67 -17.11
CA ASP A 199 33.82 -13.18 -16.59
C ASP A 199 33.91 -13.23 -15.07
N ARG A 200 32.85 -12.79 -14.36
CA ARG A 200 32.81 -12.68 -12.89
C ARG A 200 32.43 -14.01 -12.23
N PRO A 201 33.37 -14.73 -11.58
CA PRO A 201 33.04 -16.04 -10.98
C PRO A 201 31.91 -15.96 -9.97
N TRP A 202 31.89 -14.94 -9.12
CA TRP A 202 30.85 -14.78 -8.12
C TRP A 202 29.45 -14.53 -8.72
N LEU A 203 29.36 -13.88 -9.91
CA LEU A 203 28.08 -13.68 -10.58
C LEU A 203 27.58 -15.00 -11.17
N LYS A 204 28.46 -15.78 -11.80
CA LYS A 204 28.13 -17.13 -12.26
C LYS A 204 27.59 -17.99 -11.12
N ARG A 205 28.23 -17.99 -9.93
CA ARG A 205 27.77 -18.72 -8.73
C ARG A 205 26.41 -18.22 -8.25
N ALA A 206 26.21 -16.91 -8.22
CA ALA A 206 24.91 -16.33 -7.82
C ALA A 206 23.79 -16.74 -8.79
N MET A 207 24.07 -16.79 -10.09
CA MET A 207 23.12 -17.23 -11.12
C MET A 207 22.79 -18.71 -11.00
N GLU A 208 23.79 -19.56 -10.82
CA GLU A 208 23.65 -21.01 -10.60
C GLU A 208 22.81 -21.30 -9.33
N LEU A 209 23.18 -20.71 -8.18
CA LEU A 209 22.46 -20.85 -6.93
C LEU A 209 20.99 -20.38 -7.07
N ALA A 210 20.77 -19.24 -7.72
CA ALA A 210 19.44 -18.71 -7.89
C ALA A 210 18.55 -19.62 -8.74
N LEU A 211 19.12 -20.26 -9.76
CA LEU A 211 18.36 -21.13 -10.67
C LEU A 211 18.06 -22.49 -10.03
N ILE A 212 19.04 -23.10 -9.36
CA ILE A 212 18.87 -24.42 -8.72
C ILE A 212 17.97 -24.31 -7.48
N THR A 213 18.21 -23.32 -6.63
CA THR A 213 17.48 -23.21 -5.35
C THR A 213 16.17 -22.41 -5.46
N GLY A 214 15.99 -21.63 -6.51
CA GLY A 214 14.84 -20.74 -6.67
C GLY A 214 14.79 -19.60 -5.66
N GLN A 215 15.83 -19.35 -4.85
CA GLN A 215 15.78 -18.37 -3.77
C GLN A 215 15.88 -16.92 -4.28
N ARG A 216 15.42 -15.96 -3.46
CA ARG A 216 15.48 -14.52 -3.79
C ARG A 216 16.93 -14.02 -3.77
N ARG A 217 17.23 -12.95 -4.52
CA ARG A 217 18.58 -12.38 -4.60
C ARG A 217 19.20 -12.04 -3.23
N ASP A 218 18.36 -11.62 -2.26
CA ASP A 218 18.84 -11.30 -0.91
C ASP A 218 19.18 -12.57 -0.13
N ASP A 219 18.37 -13.61 -0.27
CA ASP A 219 18.65 -14.92 0.32
C ASP A 219 19.95 -15.51 -0.29
N ILE A 220 20.10 -15.47 -1.64
CA ILE A 220 21.33 -15.93 -2.33
C ILE A 220 22.58 -15.21 -1.81
N ARG A 221 22.52 -13.89 -1.66
CA ARG A 221 23.64 -13.09 -1.15
C ARG A 221 24.02 -13.45 0.29
N SER A 222 23.03 -13.83 1.09
CA SER A 222 23.21 -14.09 2.53
C SER A 222 23.60 -15.54 2.85
N MET A 223 23.55 -16.47 1.89
CA MET A 223 23.96 -17.87 2.10
C MET A 223 25.41 -17.99 2.58
N LEU A 224 25.62 -18.81 3.61
CA LEU A 224 26.94 -19.00 4.24
C LEU A 224 27.41 -20.43 4.07
N PHE A 225 28.73 -20.63 4.08
CA PHE A 225 29.33 -21.98 4.07
C PHE A 225 28.93 -22.81 5.28
N LYS A 226 28.73 -22.20 6.44
CA LYS A 226 28.29 -22.88 7.67
C LYS A 226 26.85 -23.39 7.59
N ASP A 227 26.05 -22.89 6.65
CA ASP A 227 24.66 -23.32 6.47
C ASP A 227 24.57 -24.58 5.61
N VAL A 228 25.71 -25.14 5.20
CA VAL A 228 25.83 -26.41 4.46
C VAL A 228 26.28 -27.50 5.42
N GLU A 229 25.37 -28.38 5.81
CA GLU A 229 25.60 -29.43 6.79
C GLU A 229 24.79 -30.70 6.42
N ASP A 230 25.31 -31.87 6.70
CA ASP A 230 24.65 -33.18 6.54
C ASP A 230 23.99 -33.41 5.16
N GLY A 231 24.64 -32.95 4.10
CA GLY A 231 24.12 -33.09 2.74
C GLY A 231 22.98 -32.14 2.38
N PHE A 232 22.78 -31.09 3.17
CA PHE A 232 21.76 -30.07 2.93
C PHE A 232 22.31 -28.64 3.02
N LEU A 233 21.69 -27.76 2.26
CA LEU A 233 21.80 -26.29 2.41
C LEU A 233 20.57 -25.78 3.17
N TYR A 234 20.79 -25.19 4.33
CA TYR A 234 19.74 -24.58 5.17
C TYR A 234 19.56 -23.12 4.79
N VAL A 235 18.32 -22.72 4.47
CA VAL A 235 17.99 -21.36 4.07
C VAL A 235 16.84 -20.82 4.92
N ILE A 236 17.06 -19.69 5.59
CA ILE A 236 15.99 -18.93 6.24
C ILE A 236 15.72 -17.72 5.35
N GLN A 237 14.54 -17.72 4.69
CA GLN A 237 14.18 -16.63 3.78
C GLN A 237 14.03 -15.31 4.53
N SER A 238 14.79 -14.29 4.16
CA SER A 238 14.83 -12.99 4.82
C SER A 238 13.48 -12.24 4.82
N LYS A 239 12.69 -12.42 3.77
CA LYS A 239 11.39 -11.73 3.61
C LYS A 239 10.25 -12.40 4.37
N THR A 240 10.26 -13.73 4.53
CA THR A 240 9.10 -14.51 5.00
C THR A 240 9.38 -15.31 6.27
N GLY A 241 10.65 -15.41 6.68
CA GLY A 241 11.09 -16.28 7.78
C GLY A 241 10.92 -17.78 7.48
N MET A 242 10.54 -18.18 6.25
CA MET A 242 10.38 -19.57 5.87
C MET A 242 11.73 -20.29 5.95
N ARG A 243 11.74 -21.43 6.61
CA ARG A 243 12.90 -22.29 6.76
C ARG A 243 12.85 -23.41 5.72
N LEU A 244 13.87 -23.49 4.90
CA LEU A 244 14.00 -24.50 3.86
C LEU A 244 15.26 -25.33 4.10
N ARG A 245 15.19 -26.60 3.79
CA ARG A 245 16.30 -27.54 3.77
C ARG A 245 16.39 -28.12 2.35
N LEU A 246 17.42 -27.71 1.60
CA LEU A 246 17.63 -28.06 0.20
C LEU A 246 18.70 -29.16 0.15
N SER A 247 18.37 -30.33 -0.39
CA SER A 247 19.37 -31.38 -0.59
C SER A 247 20.49 -30.91 -1.51
N THR A 248 21.73 -31.21 -1.16
CA THR A 248 22.88 -30.92 -2.05
C THR A 248 22.83 -31.75 -3.35
N ALA A 249 22.09 -32.87 -3.36
CA ALA A 249 21.80 -33.66 -4.56
C ALA A 249 20.72 -33.04 -5.46
N LEU A 250 20.12 -31.87 -5.09
CA LEU A 250 19.15 -31.17 -5.93
C LEU A 250 19.80 -30.80 -7.25
N ARG A 251 19.31 -31.39 -8.34
CA ARG A 251 19.82 -31.20 -9.70
C ARG A 251 18.79 -30.45 -10.55
N LEU A 252 19.27 -29.70 -11.51
CA LEU A 252 18.47 -29.09 -12.56
C LEU A 252 19.00 -29.55 -13.90
N ASP A 253 18.26 -30.46 -14.54
CA ASP A 253 18.70 -31.13 -15.78
C ASP A 253 18.81 -30.14 -16.96
N ALA A 254 17.95 -29.12 -16.98
CA ALA A 254 17.97 -28.05 -17.99
C ALA A 254 19.34 -27.34 -18.15
N ILE A 255 20.18 -27.36 -17.12
CA ILE A 255 21.56 -26.80 -17.14
C ILE A 255 22.64 -27.83 -16.76
N ASP A 256 22.24 -29.10 -16.62
CA ASP A 256 23.14 -30.21 -16.26
C ASP A 256 23.98 -29.93 -15.01
N LEU A 257 23.35 -29.45 -13.94
CA LEU A 257 24.04 -29.01 -12.73
C LEU A 257 23.30 -29.36 -11.45
N ASP A 258 24.02 -29.83 -10.43
CA ASP A 258 23.54 -30.10 -9.09
C ASP A 258 24.05 -29.06 -8.07
N LEU A 259 23.37 -28.96 -6.95
CA LEU A 259 23.70 -28.00 -5.89
C LEU A 259 25.08 -28.29 -5.25
N ALA A 260 25.47 -29.57 -5.08
CA ALA A 260 26.77 -29.93 -4.51
C ALA A 260 27.93 -29.39 -5.38
N THR A 261 27.80 -29.51 -6.71
CA THR A 261 28.77 -28.97 -7.65
C THR A 261 28.87 -27.45 -7.54
N VAL A 262 27.75 -26.75 -7.44
CA VAL A 262 27.75 -25.27 -7.25
C VAL A 262 28.40 -24.89 -5.92
N LEU A 263 28.06 -25.57 -4.85
CA LEU A 263 28.64 -25.32 -3.52
C LEU A 263 30.18 -25.54 -3.55
N LYS A 264 30.65 -26.58 -4.25
CA LYS A 264 32.07 -26.84 -4.46
C LYS A 264 32.73 -25.69 -5.25
N ARG A 265 32.08 -25.20 -6.30
CA ARG A 265 32.54 -24.05 -7.08
C ARG A 265 32.58 -22.76 -6.30
N CYS A 266 31.74 -22.59 -5.26
CA CYS A 266 31.75 -21.43 -4.35
C CYS A 266 33.00 -21.42 -3.44
N ARG A 267 33.65 -22.59 -3.20
CA ARG A 267 34.92 -22.69 -2.47
C ARG A 267 36.07 -22.39 -3.45
N ASP A 268 36.51 -21.16 -3.45
CA ASP A 268 37.66 -20.69 -4.22
C ASP A 268 38.89 -20.49 -3.32
N LYS A 269 39.92 -19.79 -3.80
CA LYS A 269 41.16 -19.51 -3.05
C LYS A 269 41.03 -18.36 -2.06
N VAL A 270 39.80 -17.78 -1.89
CA VAL A 270 39.55 -16.63 -1.03
C VAL A 270 38.79 -17.07 0.22
N LEU A 271 39.32 -16.70 1.39
CA LEU A 271 38.62 -16.97 2.64
C LEU A 271 37.37 -16.08 2.77
N SER A 272 36.22 -16.72 2.84
CA SER A 272 34.92 -16.04 3.02
C SER A 272 33.98 -16.87 3.90
N LYS A 273 33.06 -16.19 4.59
CA LYS A 273 31.92 -16.83 5.24
C LYS A 273 30.76 -17.07 4.24
N HIS A 274 30.71 -16.28 3.15
CA HIS A 274 29.60 -16.25 2.20
C HIS A 274 29.86 -17.16 0.99
N LEU A 275 28.83 -17.86 0.51
CA LEU A 275 28.93 -18.63 -0.73
C LEU A 275 29.18 -17.72 -1.92
N VAL A 276 28.53 -16.54 -1.97
CA VAL A 276 28.69 -15.52 -3.00
C VAL A 276 29.48 -14.35 -2.44
N HIS A 277 30.74 -14.22 -2.85
CA HIS A 277 31.67 -13.21 -2.32
C HIS A 277 32.60 -12.64 -3.40
N HIS A 278 33.26 -11.53 -3.10
CA HIS A 278 34.25 -10.94 -3.97
C HIS A 278 35.50 -11.84 -4.02
N SER A 279 35.86 -12.33 -5.23
CA SER A 279 37.09 -13.12 -5.45
C SER A 279 38.34 -12.24 -5.53
N LYS A 280 38.22 -10.93 -5.66
CA LYS A 280 39.31 -9.94 -5.72
C LYS A 280 38.88 -8.68 -4.96
N THR A 281 39.83 -7.94 -4.43
CA THR A 281 39.55 -6.58 -3.89
C THR A 281 39.20 -5.66 -5.05
N VAL A 282 38.04 -4.97 -4.94
CA VAL A 282 37.56 -4.02 -5.95
C VAL A 282 37.13 -2.74 -5.23
N ALA A 283 37.87 -1.67 -5.43
CA ALA A 283 37.70 -0.40 -4.72
C ALA A 283 37.71 -0.63 -3.19
N VAL A 284 36.62 -0.29 -2.50
CA VAL A 284 36.47 -0.47 -1.05
C VAL A 284 36.04 -1.89 -0.64
N ALA A 285 35.60 -2.73 -1.57
CA ALA A 285 35.18 -4.10 -1.28
C ALA A 285 36.36 -5.06 -1.27
N LYS A 286 36.69 -5.59 -0.08
CA LYS A 286 37.79 -6.54 0.10
C LYS A 286 37.42 -7.91 -0.47
N ALA A 287 38.42 -8.65 -0.95
CA ALA A 287 38.25 -10.07 -1.27
C ALA A 287 37.62 -10.82 -0.08
N GLY A 288 36.73 -11.76 -0.33
CA GLY A 288 35.96 -12.50 0.67
C GLY A 288 34.76 -11.77 1.26
N SER A 289 34.59 -10.46 1.01
CA SER A 289 33.42 -9.72 1.46
C SER A 289 32.16 -10.06 0.64
N PRO A 290 30.93 -9.99 1.24
CA PRO A 290 29.71 -10.29 0.53
C PRO A 290 29.44 -9.28 -0.59
N ILE A 291 28.80 -9.74 -1.66
CA ILE A 291 28.36 -8.88 -2.77
C ILE A 291 27.19 -8.01 -2.32
N LYS A 292 27.24 -6.69 -2.58
CA LYS A 292 26.10 -5.79 -2.34
C LYS A 292 24.97 -6.09 -3.35
N LEU A 293 23.71 -5.95 -2.89
CA LEU A 293 22.52 -6.22 -3.73
C LEU A 293 22.48 -5.37 -5.00
N ASP A 294 22.88 -4.11 -4.90
CA ASP A 294 22.92 -3.21 -6.05
C ASP A 294 24.00 -3.63 -7.04
N THR A 295 25.16 -4.08 -6.53
CA THR A 295 26.25 -4.63 -7.36
C THR A 295 25.79 -5.89 -8.10
N LEU A 296 25.11 -6.82 -7.40
CA LEU A 296 24.55 -8.03 -8.00
C LEU A 296 23.55 -7.69 -9.12
N THR A 297 22.64 -6.75 -8.84
CA THR A 297 21.63 -6.32 -9.81
C THR A 297 22.26 -5.66 -11.03
N LEU A 298 23.21 -4.74 -10.83
CA LEU A 298 23.87 -4.02 -11.91
C LEU A 298 24.73 -4.96 -12.79
N GLN A 299 25.50 -5.86 -12.17
CA GLN A 299 26.37 -6.76 -12.95
C GLN A 299 25.56 -7.82 -13.70
N PHE A 300 24.46 -8.30 -13.12
CA PHE A 300 23.54 -9.15 -13.87
C PHE A 300 22.89 -8.41 -15.05
N ALA A 301 22.46 -7.15 -14.86
CA ALA A 301 21.91 -6.37 -15.95
C ALA A 301 22.91 -6.24 -17.12
N LYS A 302 24.18 -5.93 -16.82
CA LYS A 302 25.23 -5.84 -17.84
C LYS A 302 25.45 -7.18 -18.57
N ALA A 303 25.49 -8.28 -17.82
CA ALA A 303 25.65 -9.61 -18.39
C ALA A 303 24.46 -10.02 -19.27
N ARG A 304 23.25 -9.75 -18.81
CA ARG A 304 22.01 -9.96 -19.57
C ARG A 304 21.98 -9.15 -20.86
N ASP A 305 22.33 -7.87 -20.80
CA ASP A 305 22.29 -6.97 -21.96
C ASP A 305 23.34 -7.41 -23.00
N ALA A 306 24.52 -7.81 -22.56
CA ALA A 306 25.55 -8.38 -23.44
C ALA A 306 25.12 -9.71 -24.04
N GLY A 307 24.52 -10.60 -23.25
CA GLY A 307 23.97 -11.87 -23.74
C GLY A 307 22.82 -11.68 -24.73
N ALA A 308 21.92 -10.73 -24.47
CA ALA A 308 20.85 -10.39 -25.39
C ALA A 308 21.37 -9.84 -26.73
N ALA A 309 22.38 -8.97 -26.67
CA ALA A 309 23.02 -8.44 -27.87
C ALA A 309 23.67 -9.55 -28.72
N ALA A 310 24.31 -10.52 -28.06
CA ALA A 310 24.91 -11.67 -28.73
C ALA A 310 23.87 -12.58 -29.42
N LEU A 311 22.65 -12.64 -28.89
CA LEU A 311 21.53 -13.40 -29.45
C LEU A 311 20.65 -12.59 -30.42
N GLY A 312 20.88 -11.29 -30.58
CA GLY A 312 19.99 -10.41 -31.35
C GLY A 312 18.61 -10.21 -30.71
N ILE A 313 18.49 -10.42 -29.39
CA ILE A 313 17.21 -10.30 -28.68
C ILE A 313 16.98 -8.84 -28.26
N ASP A 314 15.84 -8.26 -28.66
CA ASP A 314 15.37 -7.00 -28.10
C ASP A 314 14.71 -7.23 -26.73
N LEU A 315 15.26 -6.62 -25.70
CA LEU A 315 14.76 -6.71 -24.33
C LEU A 315 13.58 -5.78 -24.03
N GLY A 316 13.28 -4.86 -24.93
CA GLY A 316 12.24 -3.85 -24.78
C GLY A 316 12.46 -2.90 -23.58
N GLU A 317 11.43 -2.15 -23.24
CA GLU A 317 11.48 -1.10 -22.16
C GLU A 317 11.70 -1.69 -20.76
N HIS A 318 11.25 -2.93 -20.54
CA HIS A 318 11.22 -3.55 -19.20
C HIS A 318 11.94 -4.92 -19.17
N PRO A 319 13.27 -4.95 -19.29
CA PRO A 319 14.05 -6.19 -19.34
C PRO A 319 13.96 -7.02 -18.05
N PRO A 320 14.17 -8.35 -18.12
CA PRO A 320 14.12 -9.22 -16.96
C PRO A 320 15.24 -8.89 -15.97
N SER A 321 14.91 -8.76 -14.69
CA SER A 321 15.90 -8.54 -13.63
C SER A 321 16.36 -9.86 -13.01
N PHE A 322 17.37 -9.80 -12.13
CA PHE A 322 17.84 -10.97 -11.38
C PHE A 322 16.69 -11.72 -10.64
N HIS A 323 15.64 -11.01 -10.23
CA HIS A 323 14.48 -11.64 -9.59
C HIS A 323 13.73 -12.62 -10.51
N GLU A 324 13.79 -12.43 -11.83
CA GLU A 324 13.15 -13.34 -12.79
C GLU A 324 13.82 -14.73 -12.84
N MET A 325 15.04 -14.88 -12.28
CA MET A 325 15.63 -16.21 -12.09
C MET A 325 14.79 -17.12 -11.21
N ARG A 326 14.13 -16.54 -10.18
CA ARG A 326 13.22 -17.30 -9.32
C ARG A 326 11.99 -17.82 -10.09
N SER A 327 11.50 -17.03 -11.05
CA SER A 327 10.42 -17.45 -11.95
C SER A 327 10.90 -18.51 -12.95
N LEU A 328 12.10 -18.33 -13.51
CA LEU A 328 12.69 -19.32 -14.40
C LEU A 328 12.95 -20.65 -13.66
N ALA A 329 13.50 -20.60 -12.44
CA ALA A 329 13.67 -21.78 -11.59
C ALA A 329 12.34 -22.51 -11.35
N ALA A 330 11.26 -21.77 -11.00
CA ALA A 330 9.95 -22.37 -10.77
C ALA A 330 9.43 -23.12 -12.01
N ARG A 331 9.58 -22.54 -13.20
CA ARG A 331 9.16 -23.15 -14.46
C ARG A 331 9.98 -24.37 -14.83
N LEU A 332 11.31 -24.29 -14.72
CA LEU A 332 12.19 -25.39 -15.05
C LEU A 332 12.01 -26.57 -14.09
N HIS A 333 11.98 -26.34 -12.78
CA HIS A 333 11.72 -27.41 -11.82
C HIS A 333 10.33 -28.03 -11.98
N ALA A 334 9.31 -27.23 -12.30
CA ALA A 334 7.97 -27.76 -12.57
C ALA A 334 7.94 -28.61 -13.86
N ALA A 335 8.66 -28.20 -14.91
CA ALA A 335 8.80 -28.98 -16.15
C ALA A 335 9.50 -30.33 -15.89
N GLU A 336 10.41 -30.40 -14.92
CA GLU A 336 11.07 -31.64 -14.48
C GLU A 336 10.24 -32.43 -13.40
N GLY A 337 8.95 -32.07 -13.21
CA GLY A 337 8.03 -32.78 -12.29
C GLY A 337 8.25 -32.47 -10.82
N ARG A 338 9.08 -31.48 -10.46
CA ARG A 338 9.34 -31.13 -9.06
C ARG A 338 8.35 -30.11 -8.52
N ASP A 339 8.09 -30.18 -7.23
CA ASP A 339 7.18 -29.24 -6.53
C ASP A 339 7.80 -27.84 -6.41
N ALA A 340 7.49 -26.96 -7.34
CA ALA A 340 7.94 -25.59 -7.32
C ALA A 340 7.44 -24.79 -6.10
N GLN A 341 6.30 -25.16 -5.50
CA GLN A 341 5.78 -24.49 -4.30
C GLN A 341 6.69 -24.74 -3.10
N LYS A 342 7.11 -25.99 -2.90
CA LYS A 342 8.05 -26.38 -1.83
C LYS A 342 9.41 -25.74 -2.08
N LEU A 343 9.93 -25.80 -3.32
CA LEU A 343 11.21 -25.17 -3.71
C LEU A 343 11.24 -23.68 -3.35
N LEU A 344 10.17 -22.97 -3.71
CA LEU A 344 10.07 -21.54 -3.47
C LEU A 344 9.72 -21.20 -2.01
N GLY A 345 9.26 -22.13 -1.21
CA GLY A 345 8.77 -21.88 0.15
C GLY A 345 7.53 -21.00 0.18
N HIS A 346 6.60 -21.20 -0.76
CA HIS A 346 5.35 -20.47 -0.81
C HIS A 346 4.28 -21.14 0.06
N ARG A 347 3.55 -20.32 0.85
CA ARG A 347 2.47 -20.83 1.70
C ARG A 347 1.24 -21.28 0.92
N THR A 348 0.98 -20.68 -0.25
CA THR A 348 -0.20 -20.98 -1.07
C THR A 348 0.20 -21.28 -2.52
N ALA A 349 -0.56 -22.16 -3.18
CA ALA A 349 -0.38 -22.47 -4.59
C ALA A 349 -0.52 -21.23 -5.48
N ALA A 350 -1.47 -20.34 -5.19
CA ALA A 350 -1.69 -19.11 -5.94
C ALA A 350 -0.42 -18.21 -6.03
N MET A 351 0.42 -18.20 -4.97
CA MET A 351 1.70 -17.49 -5.02
C MET A 351 2.67 -18.13 -6.02
N THR A 352 2.62 -19.45 -6.18
CA THR A 352 3.50 -20.19 -7.09
C THR A 352 3.07 -20.03 -8.53
N GLU A 353 1.77 -20.05 -8.80
CA GLU A 353 1.22 -19.85 -10.14
C GLU A 353 1.64 -18.51 -10.75
N MET A 354 1.72 -17.44 -9.97
CA MET A 354 2.25 -16.15 -10.43
C MET A 354 3.70 -16.22 -10.94
N TYR A 355 4.49 -17.19 -10.47
CA TYR A 355 5.87 -17.41 -10.90
C TYR A 355 5.97 -18.37 -12.11
N LYS A 356 5.03 -19.30 -12.25
CA LYS A 356 4.93 -20.19 -13.39
C LYS A 356 4.33 -19.51 -14.62
N ASP A 357 3.44 -18.53 -14.43
CA ASP A 357 2.80 -17.79 -15.52
C ASP A 357 3.83 -17.18 -16.48
N GLY A 358 3.77 -17.58 -17.75
CA GLY A 358 4.59 -17.08 -18.86
C GLY A 358 4.26 -15.65 -19.30
N ARG A 359 3.26 -15.00 -18.68
CA ARG A 359 2.78 -13.65 -19.01
C ARG A 359 2.27 -13.51 -20.45
N GLY A 360 1.63 -14.56 -20.95
CA GLY A 360 1.02 -14.56 -22.29
C GLY A 360 2.03 -14.77 -23.42
N THR A 361 3.24 -15.27 -23.12
CA THR A 361 4.21 -15.70 -24.13
C THR A 361 4.06 -17.17 -24.50
N ASP A 362 3.31 -17.95 -23.71
CA ASP A 362 3.13 -19.37 -23.93
C ASP A 362 1.91 -19.61 -24.82
N TRP A 363 2.04 -20.44 -25.85
CA TRP A 363 0.96 -20.93 -26.66
C TRP A 363 0.21 -22.02 -25.90
N ILE A 364 -1.12 -22.00 -25.99
CA ILE A 364 -1.99 -23.06 -25.45
C ILE A 364 -2.32 -23.99 -26.60
N ASP A 365 -1.78 -25.20 -26.58
CA ASP A 365 -2.15 -26.23 -27.56
C ASP A 365 -3.56 -26.74 -27.23
N VAL A 366 -4.49 -26.53 -28.15
CA VAL A 366 -5.85 -27.08 -28.07
C VAL A 366 -5.87 -28.25 -29.03
N ALA A 367 -5.82 -29.47 -28.49
CA ALA A 367 -5.96 -30.73 -29.25
C ALA A 367 -7.44 -31.03 -29.56
#